data_598686086fd6cce0728f6896298e4866
#
_entry.id   598686086fd6cce0728f6896298e4866
#
_cell.length_a   1.000
_cell.length_b   1.000
_cell.length_c   1.000
_cell.angle_alpha   90.00
_cell.angle_beta   90.00
_cell.angle_gamma   90.00
#
_symmetry.space_group_name_H-M   'P 1'
#
loop_
_entity.id
_entity.type
_entity.pdbx_description
1 polymer ?
#
loop_
_entity_poly.entity_id
_entity_poly.type
_entity_poly.pdbx_seq_one_letter_code
_entity_poly.pdbx_strand_id
1 'polypeptide(L)'
;MKNEPFVIERTYNAPVARVWKAITDAIEMKQWYFDIPGFKAEPGFAFQFYGGSENKQYLHLCKITQVIPEKKISYSWKYEGYPGDSLVTFELFDEAGKTRLKLTHEGLESFPADNPDFAKESFAMGWTEITGNFLKAFVEKPDVTA
;
A
#
# COMPACT_ATOMS: atom_id res chain seq x y z
N MET A 1 9.39 -17.27 12.32
CA MET A 1 10.03 -16.25 13.14
C MET A 1 9.10 -15.09 13.33
N LYS A 2 9.01 -14.58 14.53
CA LYS A 2 8.06 -13.50 14.83
C LYS A 2 8.40 -12.17 14.17
N ASN A 3 9.64 -12.01 13.68
CA ASN A 3 10.07 -10.78 13.02
C ASN A 3 10.03 -10.87 11.50
N GLU A 4 9.37 -11.89 10.98
CA GLU A 4 9.26 -12.02 9.53
C GLU A 4 8.28 -10.99 8.98
N PRO A 5 8.58 -10.38 7.83
CA PRO A 5 7.66 -9.43 7.23
C PRO A 5 6.40 -10.14 6.72
N PHE A 6 5.33 -9.36 6.61
CA PHE A 6 4.15 -9.83 5.90
C PHE A 6 4.39 -9.64 4.40
N VAL A 7 4.14 -10.67 3.61
CA VAL A 7 4.32 -10.63 2.16
C VAL A 7 3.07 -11.17 1.49
N ILE A 8 2.58 -10.46 0.48
CA ILE A 8 1.47 -10.93 -0.33
C ILE A 8 1.77 -10.63 -1.79
N GLU A 9 1.41 -11.55 -2.68
CA GLU A 9 1.58 -11.37 -4.12
C GLU A 9 0.24 -11.51 -4.82
N ARG A 10 0.04 -10.66 -5.83
CA ARG A 10 -1.15 -10.67 -6.66
C ARG A 10 -0.76 -10.47 -8.11
N THR A 11 -1.48 -11.12 -9.01
CA THR A 11 -1.28 -10.89 -10.44
C THR A 11 -2.51 -10.20 -10.99
N TYR A 12 -2.30 -9.07 -11.67
CA TYR A 12 -3.38 -8.28 -12.26
C TYR A 12 -3.34 -8.39 -13.77
N ASN A 13 -4.52 -8.47 -14.37
CA ASN A 13 -4.65 -8.48 -15.82
C ASN A 13 -4.61 -7.04 -16.32
N ALA A 14 -3.46 -6.40 -16.15
CA ALA A 14 -3.23 -5.01 -16.53
C ALA A 14 -1.72 -4.80 -16.67
N PRO A 15 -1.30 -3.91 -17.57
CA PRO A 15 0.14 -3.67 -17.77
C PRO A 15 0.73 -2.89 -16.61
N VAL A 16 2.04 -2.99 -16.47
CA VAL A 16 2.80 -2.37 -15.38
C VAL A 16 2.53 -0.87 -15.28
N ALA A 17 2.47 -0.18 -16.43
CA ALA A 17 2.25 1.26 -16.41
C ALA A 17 0.90 1.63 -15.77
N ARG A 18 -0.12 0.81 -16.01
CA ARG A 18 -1.43 1.07 -15.43
C ARG A 18 -1.44 0.83 -13.92
N VAL A 19 -0.81 -0.24 -13.48
CA VAL A 19 -0.72 -0.54 -12.05
C VAL A 19 0.12 0.51 -11.35
N TRP A 20 1.23 0.92 -11.95
CA TRP A 20 2.08 1.95 -11.40
C TRP A 20 1.32 3.26 -11.20
N LYS A 21 0.55 3.66 -12.22
CA LYS A 21 -0.25 4.87 -12.11
C LYS A 21 -1.26 4.76 -10.97
N ALA A 22 -1.89 3.61 -10.82
CA ALA A 22 -2.89 3.42 -9.75
C ALA A 22 -2.29 3.61 -8.37
N ILE A 23 -1.03 3.24 -8.16
CA ILE A 23 -0.41 3.29 -6.83
C ILE A 23 0.43 4.57 -6.62
N THR A 24 0.52 5.45 -7.62
CA THR A 24 1.36 6.64 -7.50
C THR A 24 0.67 7.94 -7.92
N ASP A 25 -0.51 7.89 -8.47
CA ASP A 25 -1.24 9.08 -8.91
C ASP A 25 -2.32 9.42 -7.88
N ALA A 26 -2.30 10.65 -7.36
CA ALA A 26 -3.21 11.05 -6.29
C ALA A 26 -4.68 10.89 -6.68
N ILE A 27 -5.03 11.21 -7.91
CA ILE A 27 -6.42 11.11 -8.37
C ILE A 27 -6.86 9.65 -8.42
N GLU A 28 -6.01 8.76 -8.91
CA GLU A 28 -6.33 7.34 -8.97
C GLU A 28 -6.34 6.69 -7.60
N MET A 29 -5.37 7.03 -6.75
CA MET A 29 -5.31 6.49 -5.38
C MET A 29 -6.57 6.81 -4.59
N LYS A 30 -7.14 7.99 -4.79
CA LYS A 30 -8.36 8.39 -4.11
C LYS A 30 -9.54 7.46 -4.44
N GLN A 31 -9.52 6.83 -5.60
CA GLN A 31 -10.63 6.00 -6.05
C GLN A 31 -10.63 4.60 -5.45
N TRP A 32 -9.46 4.07 -5.10
CA TRP A 32 -9.38 2.70 -4.60
C TRP A 32 -8.64 2.57 -3.28
N TYR A 33 -7.90 3.59 -2.89
CA TYR A 33 -7.02 3.54 -1.73
C TYR A 33 -7.44 4.64 -0.74
N PHE A 34 -6.60 5.63 -0.54
CA PHE A 34 -6.88 6.75 0.36
C PHE A 34 -6.76 8.07 -0.38
N ASP A 35 -7.49 9.08 0.12
CA ASP A 35 -7.41 10.42 -0.44
C ASP A 35 -6.16 11.10 0.13
N ILE A 36 -5.14 11.22 -0.70
CA ILE A 36 -3.88 11.85 -0.32
C ILE A 36 -3.63 13.01 -1.29
N PRO A 37 -4.20 14.18 -1.01
CA PRO A 37 -4.07 15.33 -1.92
C PRO A 37 -2.61 15.69 -2.15
N GLY A 38 -2.27 15.95 -3.40
CA GLY A 38 -0.92 16.36 -3.75
C GLY A 38 0.14 15.28 -3.68
N PHE A 39 -0.27 14.01 -3.54
CA PHE A 39 0.69 12.91 -3.47
C PHE A 39 1.66 12.95 -4.64
N LYS A 40 2.95 12.79 -4.33
CA LYS A 40 4.01 12.70 -5.33
C LYS A 40 4.89 11.51 -5.01
N ALA A 41 5.19 10.70 -6.03
CA ALA A 41 6.05 9.52 -5.87
C ALA A 41 7.51 9.95 -5.94
N GLU A 42 7.98 10.61 -4.90
CA GLU A 42 9.34 11.13 -4.82
C GLU A 42 9.93 10.79 -3.46
N PRO A 43 11.18 10.33 -3.41
CA PRO A 43 11.84 10.06 -2.12
C PRO A 43 11.82 11.31 -1.25
N GLY A 44 11.49 11.13 0.03
CA GLY A 44 11.40 12.24 0.98
C GLY A 44 10.02 12.86 1.07
N PHE A 45 9.11 12.56 0.14
CA PHE A 45 7.75 13.10 0.22
C PHE A 45 7.03 12.47 1.41
N ALA A 46 6.52 13.31 2.31
CA ALA A 46 5.78 12.85 3.48
C ALA A 46 4.28 13.05 3.24
N PHE A 47 3.48 12.08 3.67
CA PHE A 47 2.04 12.17 3.53
C PHE A 47 1.37 11.51 4.72
N GLN A 48 0.10 11.81 4.91
CA GLN A 48 -0.66 11.24 6.01
C GLN A 48 -2.11 11.06 5.60
N PHE A 49 -2.79 10.13 6.26
CA PHE A 49 -4.20 9.88 6.00
C PHE A 49 -4.80 9.12 7.17
N TYR A 50 -6.13 9.21 7.32
CA TYR A 50 -6.85 8.45 8.32
C TYR A 50 -7.33 7.14 7.72
N GLY A 51 -7.18 6.06 8.47
CA GLY A 51 -7.69 4.77 8.09
C GLY A 51 -8.00 3.94 9.31
N GLY A 52 -8.86 2.94 9.15
CA GLY A 52 -9.27 2.08 10.23
C GLY A 52 -10.70 1.62 10.05
N SER A 53 -11.40 1.39 11.17
CA SER A 53 -12.79 0.96 11.14
C SER A 53 -13.70 2.15 11.42
N GLU A 54 -15.01 1.93 11.31
CA GLU A 54 -15.99 2.97 11.64
C GLU A 54 -15.85 3.45 13.08
N ASN A 55 -15.44 2.57 13.98
CA ASN A 55 -15.35 2.87 15.41
C ASN A 55 -14.01 3.47 15.81
N LYS A 56 -12.98 3.27 15.02
CA LYS A 56 -11.64 3.71 15.39
C LYS A 56 -10.83 4.06 14.15
N GLN A 57 -10.39 5.30 14.07
CA GLN A 57 -9.55 5.79 12.98
C GLN A 57 -8.16 6.09 13.53
N TYR A 58 -7.15 5.76 12.74
CA TYR A 58 -5.75 6.03 13.07
C TYR A 58 -5.17 6.98 12.03
N LEU A 59 -4.42 7.97 12.49
CA LEU A 59 -3.69 8.83 11.56
C LEU A 59 -2.40 8.11 11.17
N HIS A 60 -2.32 7.76 9.90
CA HIS A 60 -1.14 7.09 9.34
C HIS A 60 -0.14 8.16 8.90
N LEU A 61 1.10 8.01 9.33
CA LEU A 61 2.18 8.93 8.99
C LEU A 61 3.18 8.18 8.12
N CYS A 62 3.37 8.65 6.90
CA CYS A 62 4.19 7.95 5.91
C CYS A 62 5.19 8.89 5.25
N LYS A 63 6.33 8.32 4.84
CA LYS A 63 7.35 9.07 4.11
C LYS A 63 7.99 8.16 3.08
N ILE A 64 8.03 8.60 1.84
CA ILE A 64 8.59 7.80 0.76
C ILE A 64 10.10 7.70 0.91
N THR A 65 10.61 6.48 0.87
CA THR A 65 12.04 6.20 1.04
C THR A 65 12.71 5.83 -0.27
N GLN A 66 11.98 5.25 -1.22
CA GLN A 66 12.57 4.82 -2.49
C GLN A 66 11.51 4.78 -3.58
N VAL A 67 11.91 5.21 -4.79
CA VAL A 67 11.05 5.12 -5.98
C VAL A 67 11.89 4.67 -7.15
N ILE A 68 11.47 3.59 -7.80
CA ILE A 68 12.03 3.15 -9.08
C ILE A 68 10.83 3.04 -10.02
N PRO A 69 10.67 3.98 -10.96
CA PRO A 69 9.44 4.05 -11.77
C PRO A 69 9.06 2.73 -12.41
N GLU A 70 7.80 2.38 -12.25
CA GLU A 70 7.19 1.15 -12.76
C GLU A 70 7.78 -0.14 -12.20
N LYS A 71 8.59 -0.05 -11.15
CA LYS A 71 9.22 -1.23 -10.54
C LYS A 71 9.05 -1.29 -9.03
N LYS A 72 9.19 -0.16 -8.33
CA LYS A 72 9.21 -0.22 -6.87
C LYS A 72 8.90 1.12 -6.23
N ILE A 73 8.10 1.10 -5.18
CA ILE A 73 7.94 2.25 -4.29
C ILE A 73 7.88 1.75 -2.86
N SER A 74 8.64 2.41 -1.98
CA SER A 74 8.66 2.09 -0.56
C SER A 74 8.38 3.33 0.25
N TYR A 75 7.64 3.18 1.35
CA TYR A 75 7.45 4.29 2.29
C TYR A 75 7.29 3.75 3.71
N SER A 76 7.71 4.58 4.67
CA SER A 76 7.54 4.26 6.07
C SER A 76 6.05 4.34 6.43
N TRP A 77 5.68 3.66 7.51
CA TRP A 77 4.28 3.55 7.91
C TRP A 77 4.23 3.47 9.42
N LYS A 78 3.70 4.50 10.05
CA LYS A 78 3.54 4.53 11.50
C LYS A 78 2.26 5.29 11.83
N TYR A 79 1.90 5.31 13.11
CA TYR A 79 0.66 5.91 13.58
C TYR A 79 0.94 7.00 14.59
N GLU A 80 0.23 8.12 14.44
CA GLU A 80 0.37 9.20 15.40
C GLU A 80 -0.11 8.74 16.79
N GLY A 81 0.69 9.04 17.81
CA GLY A 81 0.32 8.70 19.17
C GLY A 81 0.63 7.27 19.59
N TYR A 82 1.24 6.48 18.74
CA TYR A 82 1.58 5.09 19.04
C TYR A 82 3.05 4.84 18.72
N PRO A 83 3.73 4.00 19.53
CA PRO A 83 5.11 3.64 19.20
C PRO A 83 5.14 2.68 18.02
N GLY A 84 6.29 2.61 17.37
CA GLY A 84 6.50 1.68 16.28
C GLY A 84 6.74 2.38 14.97
N ASP A 85 7.37 1.65 14.05
CA ASP A 85 7.68 2.14 12.73
C ASP A 85 7.82 0.93 11.82
N SER A 86 7.31 1.04 10.61
CA SER A 86 7.35 -0.05 9.66
C SER A 86 7.64 0.47 8.27
N LEU A 87 7.89 -0.46 7.34
CA LEU A 87 8.18 -0.12 5.95
C LEU A 87 7.29 -0.95 5.05
N VAL A 88 6.62 -0.26 4.14
CA VAL A 88 5.78 -0.90 3.11
C VAL A 88 6.49 -0.77 1.78
N THR A 89 6.61 -1.87 1.06
CA THR A 89 7.24 -1.88 -0.25
C THR A 89 6.30 -2.53 -1.26
N PHE A 90 6.06 -1.82 -2.36
CA PHE A 90 5.32 -2.35 -3.51
C PHE A 90 6.33 -2.60 -4.63
N GLU A 91 6.40 -3.83 -5.10
CA GLU A 91 7.26 -4.18 -6.23
C GLU A 91 6.40 -4.70 -7.36
N LEU A 92 6.67 -4.23 -8.58
CA LEU A 92 5.92 -4.61 -9.76
C LEU A 92 6.81 -5.37 -10.72
N PHE A 93 6.28 -6.47 -11.25
CA PHE A 93 7.01 -7.30 -12.21
C PHE A 93 6.16 -7.46 -13.45
N ASP A 94 6.72 -7.11 -14.60
CA ASP A 94 6.04 -7.26 -15.89
C ASP A 94 6.08 -8.73 -16.31
N GLU A 95 4.91 -9.34 -16.47
CA GLU A 95 4.81 -10.75 -16.84
C GLU A 95 3.92 -10.88 -18.07
N ALA A 96 4.51 -10.59 -19.22
CA ALA A 96 3.84 -10.75 -20.52
C ALA A 96 2.55 -9.93 -20.63
N GLY A 97 2.64 -8.67 -20.21
CA GLY A 97 1.49 -7.76 -20.30
C GLY A 97 0.60 -7.76 -19.08
N LYS A 98 0.87 -8.65 -18.14
CA LYS A 98 0.22 -8.66 -16.84
C LYS A 98 1.22 -8.17 -15.81
N THR A 99 0.74 -7.81 -14.63
CA THR A 99 1.61 -7.32 -13.57
C THR A 99 1.49 -8.19 -12.34
N ARG A 100 2.63 -8.69 -11.87
CA ARG A 100 2.69 -9.33 -10.55
C ARG A 100 3.11 -8.28 -9.55
N LEU A 101 2.29 -8.06 -8.56
CA LEU A 101 2.58 -7.15 -7.45
C LEU A 101 3.06 -7.98 -6.27
N LYS A 102 4.17 -7.56 -5.68
CA LYS A 102 4.62 -8.12 -4.41
C LYS A 102 4.61 -6.98 -3.40
N LEU A 103 3.80 -7.13 -2.36
CA LEU A 103 3.74 -6.16 -1.26
C LEU A 103 4.41 -6.77 -0.05
N THR A 104 5.39 -6.05 0.52
CA THR A 104 6.08 -6.46 1.73
C THR A 104 5.85 -5.39 2.80
N HIS A 105 5.40 -5.79 3.97
CA HIS A 105 5.23 -4.87 5.11
C HIS A 105 6.07 -5.42 6.26
N GLU A 106 7.16 -4.74 6.56
CA GLU A 106 8.12 -5.20 7.58
C GLU A 106 8.13 -4.23 8.76
N GLY A 107 8.57 -4.73 9.90
CA GLY A 107 8.62 -3.93 11.12
C GLY A 107 7.32 -3.96 11.92
N LEU A 108 6.41 -4.85 11.60
CA LEU A 108 5.12 -4.93 12.29
C LEU A 108 5.26 -5.24 13.78
N GLU A 109 6.32 -5.92 14.16
CA GLU A 109 6.57 -6.26 15.56
C GLU A 109 6.88 -5.03 16.41
N SER A 110 7.17 -3.88 15.77
CA SER A 110 7.46 -2.65 16.51
C SER A 110 6.21 -1.96 17.07
N PHE A 111 5.03 -2.36 16.62
CA PHE A 111 3.78 -1.77 17.10
C PHE A 111 3.33 -2.43 18.39
N PRO A 112 2.46 -1.74 19.18
CA PRO A 112 1.99 -2.30 20.47
C PRO A 112 1.36 -3.67 20.30
N ALA A 113 1.92 -4.67 20.99
CA ALA A 113 1.47 -6.06 20.87
C ALA A 113 0.10 -6.29 21.51
N ASP A 114 -0.31 -5.41 22.42
CA ASP A 114 -1.58 -5.54 23.12
C ASP A 114 -2.75 -4.89 22.41
N ASN A 115 -2.51 -4.27 21.26
CA ASN A 115 -3.58 -3.69 20.45
C ASN A 115 -3.89 -4.61 19.29
N PRO A 116 -5.08 -5.25 19.25
CA PRO A 116 -5.39 -6.19 18.17
C PRO A 116 -5.43 -5.53 16.79
N ASP A 117 -5.66 -4.22 16.72
CA ASP A 117 -5.65 -3.52 15.42
C ASP A 117 -4.25 -3.48 14.80
N PHE A 118 -3.21 -3.65 15.61
CA PHE A 118 -1.83 -3.68 15.15
C PHE A 118 -1.25 -5.09 15.07
N ALA A 119 -2.08 -6.10 15.22
CA ALA A 119 -1.64 -7.48 15.05
C ALA A 119 -1.35 -7.79 13.59
N LYS A 120 -0.40 -8.69 13.35
CA LYS A 120 -0.04 -9.07 11.98
C LYS A 120 -1.26 -9.52 11.18
N GLU A 121 -2.19 -10.21 11.83
CA GLU A 121 -3.42 -10.69 11.18
C GLU A 121 -4.28 -9.54 10.66
N SER A 122 -4.33 -8.43 11.40
CA SER A 122 -5.10 -7.26 10.96
C SER A 122 -4.50 -6.63 9.72
N PHE A 123 -3.16 -6.54 9.66
CA PHE A 123 -2.49 -6.05 8.47
C PHE A 123 -2.70 -7.00 7.30
N ALA A 124 -2.64 -8.31 7.57
CA ALA A 124 -2.86 -9.31 6.51
C ALA A 124 -4.26 -9.18 5.91
N MET A 125 -5.27 -9.01 6.76
CA MET A 125 -6.65 -8.83 6.28
C MET A 125 -6.80 -7.56 5.47
N GLY A 126 -6.24 -6.46 5.95
CA GLY A 126 -6.30 -5.17 5.26
C GLY A 126 -5.63 -5.22 3.90
N TRP A 127 -4.41 -5.74 3.84
CA TRP A 127 -3.70 -5.81 2.57
C TRP A 127 -4.34 -6.79 1.60
N THR A 128 -4.90 -7.89 2.11
CA THR A 128 -5.62 -8.86 1.28
C THR A 128 -6.81 -8.19 0.59
N GLU A 129 -7.57 -7.40 1.34
CA GLU A 129 -8.72 -6.69 0.79
C GLU A 129 -8.28 -5.59 -0.19
N ILE A 130 -7.30 -4.80 0.20
CA ILE A 130 -6.81 -3.68 -0.61
C ILE A 130 -6.25 -4.17 -1.94
N THR A 131 -5.36 -5.15 -1.91
CA THR A 131 -4.70 -5.62 -3.13
C THR A 131 -5.56 -6.59 -3.93
N GLY A 132 -6.36 -7.42 -3.26
CA GLY A 132 -7.14 -8.46 -3.91
C GLY A 132 -8.49 -8.01 -4.43
N ASN A 133 -9.06 -6.97 -3.81
CA ASN A 133 -10.38 -6.48 -4.22
C ASN A 133 -10.31 -5.06 -4.78
N PHE A 134 -9.85 -4.10 -3.99
CA PHE A 134 -9.90 -2.70 -4.42
C PHE A 134 -8.97 -2.39 -5.58
N LEU A 135 -7.70 -2.72 -5.44
CA LEU A 135 -6.74 -2.44 -6.51
C LEU A 135 -7.03 -3.28 -7.74
N LYS A 136 -7.32 -4.57 -7.54
CA LYS A 136 -7.62 -5.47 -8.66
C LYS A 136 -8.80 -4.96 -9.47
N ALA A 137 -9.90 -4.62 -8.81
CA ALA A 137 -11.09 -4.12 -9.51
C ALA A 137 -10.79 -2.82 -10.26
N PHE A 138 -9.96 -1.97 -9.67
CA PHE A 138 -9.64 -0.69 -10.28
C PHE A 138 -8.79 -0.83 -11.53
N VAL A 139 -7.69 -1.62 -11.45
CA VAL A 139 -6.76 -1.70 -12.59
C VAL A 139 -7.24 -2.62 -13.71
N GLU A 140 -8.14 -3.57 -13.39
CA GLU A 140 -8.63 -4.51 -14.39
C GLU A 140 -9.92 -4.07 -15.06
N LYS A 141 -10.53 -2.98 -14.62
CA LYS A 141 -11.75 -2.53 -15.26
C LYS A 141 -11.44 -1.99 -16.66
N PRO A 142 -12.36 -2.16 -17.60
CA PRO A 142 -12.14 -1.68 -18.96
C PRO A 142 -11.92 -0.17 -18.99
N ASP A 143 -11.04 0.27 -19.89
CA ASP A 143 -10.84 1.69 -20.10
C ASP A 143 -11.94 2.19 -21.02
N VAL A 144 -12.94 2.81 -20.41
CA VAL A 144 -14.11 3.28 -21.15
C VAL A 144 -13.97 4.72 -21.64
N THR A 145 -12.84 5.33 -21.30
CA THR A 145 -12.59 6.71 -21.74
C THR A 145 -11.76 6.78 -23.00
N ALA A 146 -11.37 5.63 -23.46
CA ALA A 146 -10.52 5.55 -24.63
C ALA A 146 -11.08 6.33 -25.81
#